data_e1d94842e9876ced79f74533c906d42e
#
_entry.id   e1d94842e9876ced79f74533c906d42e
#
_cell.length_a   1.000
_cell.length_b   1.000
_cell.length_c   1.000
_cell.angle_alpha   90.00
_cell.angle_beta   90.00
_cell.angle_gamma   90.00
#
_symmetry.space_group_name_H-M   'P 1'
#
loop_
_entity.id
_entity.type
_entity.pdbx_description
1 polymer ?
#
loop_
_entity_poly.entity_id
_entity_poly.type
_entity_poly.pdbx_seq_one_letter_code
_entity_poly.pdbx_strand_id
1 'polypeptide(L)'
;MADKELRFLVVDDFSTMRRIVRNLLKELGFNNVEEAEDGVDALNKLQAGGFGFVISDWNMPNMDGLELLKTIRADGGMASMPVLMVTAEAKKENIIAAAQAGQLNRLPQQLSKRN
;
A
#
# COMPACT_ATOMS: atom_id res chain seq x y z
N MET A 1 -19.14 5.35 2.92
CA MET A 1 -19.37 3.91 3.06
C MET A 1 -18.40 3.14 2.22
N ALA A 2 -17.72 2.19 2.81
CA ALA A 2 -16.74 1.41 2.07
C ALA A 2 -17.43 0.39 1.16
N ASP A 3 -16.88 0.26 -0.03
CA ASP A 3 -17.37 -0.72 -0.98
C ASP A 3 -16.75 -2.08 -0.64
N LYS A 4 -17.59 -3.04 -0.27
CA LYS A 4 -17.14 -4.37 0.10
C LYS A 4 -16.52 -5.13 -1.07
N GLU A 5 -16.77 -4.68 -2.28
CA GLU A 5 -16.18 -5.26 -3.47
C GLU A 5 -14.82 -4.64 -3.79
N LEU A 6 -14.39 -3.66 -3.04
CA LEU A 6 -13.11 -3.00 -3.26
C LEU A 6 -12.00 -4.02 -3.24
N ARG A 7 -11.16 -3.97 -4.26
CA ARG A 7 -10.10 -4.95 -4.42
C ARG A 7 -8.79 -4.36 -3.91
N PHE A 8 -8.20 -5.05 -2.93
CA PHE A 8 -6.97 -4.61 -2.29
C PHE A 8 -5.79 -5.38 -2.81
N LEU A 9 -4.65 -4.70 -2.93
CA LEU A 9 -3.37 -5.36 -3.13
C LEU A 9 -2.52 -5.12 -1.89
N VAL A 10 -2.10 -6.19 -1.24
CA VAL A 10 -1.25 -6.13 -0.05
C VAL A 10 0.16 -6.51 -0.45
N VAL A 11 1.10 -5.59 -0.29
CA VAL A 11 2.48 -5.74 -0.75
C VAL A 11 3.42 -5.78 0.44
N ASP A 12 4.10 -6.89 0.63
CA ASP A 12 5.05 -7.06 1.73
C ASP A 12 5.90 -8.28 1.40
N ASP A 13 7.18 -8.23 1.72
CA ASP A 13 8.07 -9.38 1.44
C ASP A 13 7.91 -10.49 2.48
N PHE A 14 7.22 -10.25 3.59
CA PHE A 14 6.93 -11.29 4.58
C PHE A 14 5.52 -11.81 4.41
N SER A 15 5.41 -13.10 4.13
CA SER A 15 4.10 -13.71 3.96
C SER A 15 3.24 -13.63 5.23
N THR A 16 3.90 -13.67 6.39
CA THR A 16 3.19 -13.56 7.67
C THR A 16 2.50 -12.20 7.79
N MET A 17 3.21 -11.13 7.41
CA MET A 17 2.61 -9.79 7.46
C MET A 17 1.47 -9.66 6.47
N ARG A 18 1.63 -10.21 5.26
CA ARG A 18 0.53 -10.18 4.29
C ARG A 18 -0.70 -10.87 4.85
N ARG A 19 -0.51 -11.99 5.53
CA ARG A 19 -1.63 -12.71 6.13
C ARG A 19 -2.30 -11.91 7.23
N ILE A 20 -1.50 -11.23 8.06
CA ILE A 20 -2.05 -10.40 9.13
C ILE A 20 -2.92 -9.29 8.55
N VAL A 21 -2.41 -8.58 7.55
CA VAL A 21 -3.17 -7.49 6.93
C VAL A 21 -4.42 -8.03 6.25
N ARG A 22 -4.30 -9.15 5.56
CA ARG A 22 -5.44 -9.79 4.91
C ARG A 22 -6.53 -10.14 5.92
N ASN A 23 -6.13 -10.69 7.07
CA ASN A 23 -7.09 -11.05 8.11
C ASN A 23 -7.77 -9.82 8.69
N LEU A 24 -7.02 -8.72 8.88
CA LEU A 24 -7.62 -7.48 9.35
C LEU A 24 -8.65 -6.95 8.37
N LEU A 25 -8.33 -6.99 7.08
CA LEU A 25 -9.28 -6.56 6.06
C LEU A 25 -10.53 -7.44 6.06
N LYS A 26 -10.34 -8.74 6.25
CA LYS A 26 -11.44 -9.66 6.30
C LYS A 26 -12.38 -9.35 7.47
N GLU A 27 -11.79 -9.01 8.63
CA GLU A 27 -12.59 -8.63 9.80
C GLU A 27 -13.41 -7.37 9.53
N LEU A 28 -12.92 -6.50 8.66
CA LEU A 28 -13.65 -5.30 8.27
C LEU A 28 -14.65 -5.54 7.16
N GLY A 29 -14.73 -6.78 6.67
CA GLY A 29 -15.69 -7.13 5.63
C GLY A 29 -15.14 -7.11 4.23
N PHE A 30 -13.83 -6.91 4.05
CA PHE A 30 -13.20 -6.86 2.72
C PHE A 30 -12.55 -8.22 2.43
N ASN A 31 -13.09 -8.92 1.46
CA ASN A 31 -12.61 -10.26 1.13
C ASN A 31 -11.88 -10.32 -0.22
N ASN A 32 -11.88 -9.23 -0.97
CA ASN A 32 -11.28 -9.21 -2.29
C ASN A 32 -9.85 -8.68 -2.17
N VAL A 33 -8.94 -9.56 -1.76
CA VAL A 33 -7.57 -9.18 -1.44
C VAL A 33 -6.61 -10.06 -2.20
N GLU A 34 -5.63 -9.43 -2.87
CA GLU A 34 -4.52 -10.14 -3.47
C GLU A 34 -3.23 -9.70 -2.83
N GLU A 35 -2.18 -10.48 -3.01
CA GLU A 35 -0.90 -10.25 -2.37
C GLU A 35 0.21 -10.13 -3.40
N ALA A 36 1.23 -9.33 -3.07
CA ALA A 36 2.44 -9.23 -3.87
C ALA A 36 3.63 -9.22 -2.91
N GLU A 37 4.75 -9.76 -3.35
CA GLU A 37 5.90 -9.94 -2.48
C GLU A 37 6.90 -8.80 -2.55
N ASP A 38 6.80 -7.94 -3.56
CA ASP A 38 7.65 -6.76 -3.69
C ASP A 38 7.00 -5.79 -4.67
N GLY A 39 7.69 -4.65 -4.90
CA GLY A 39 7.14 -3.63 -5.77
C GLY A 39 7.03 -4.04 -7.22
N VAL A 40 7.95 -4.87 -7.69
CA VAL A 40 7.90 -5.33 -9.08
C VAL A 40 6.70 -6.22 -9.30
N ASP A 41 6.50 -7.19 -8.39
CA ASP A 41 5.33 -8.06 -8.45
C ASP A 41 4.05 -7.26 -8.34
N ALA A 42 4.05 -6.25 -7.45
CA ALA A 42 2.89 -5.38 -7.27
C ALA A 42 2.55 -4.63 -8.56
N LEU A 43 3.55 -4.06 -9.23
CA LEU A 43 3.29 -3.34 -10.48
C LEU A 43 2.73 -4.23 -11.55
N ASN A 44 3.25 -5.45 -11.66
CA ASN A 44 2.73 -6.39 -12.64
C ASN A 44 1.26 -6.67 -12.41
N LYS A 45 0.86 -6.84 -11.15
CA LYS A 45 -0.53 -7.09 -10.82
C LYS A 45 -1.40 -5.86 -11.03
N LEU A 46 -0.88 -4.69 -10.62
CA LEU A 46 -1.63 -3.45 -10.78
C LEU A 46 -1.89 -3.11 -12.24
N GLN A 47 -0.93 -3.42 -13.11
CA GLN A 47 -1.09 -3.14 -14.54
C GLN A 47 -2.17 -4.00 -15.17
N ALA A 48 -2.48 -5.14 -14.57
CA ALA A 48 -3.60 -5.96 -15.04
C ALA A 48 -4.94 -5.32 -14.72
N GLY A 49 -4.97 -4.36 -13.78
CA GLY A 49 -6.16 -3.57 -13.52
C GLY A 49 -7.09 -4.15 -12.49
N GLY A 50 -8.05 -3.34 -12.09
CA GLY A 50 -9.12 -3.80 -11.20
C GLY A 50 -8.88 -3.57 -9.72
N PHE A 51 -7.75 -2.99 -9.34
CA PHE A 51 -7.47 -2.71 -7.94
C PHE A 51 -7.97 -1.32 -7.55
N GLY A 52 -8.45 -1.21 -6.31
CA GLY A 52 -8.94 0.05 -5.79
C GLY A 52 -8.15 0.58 -4.60
N PHE A 53 -7.21 -0.19 -4.07
CA PHE A 53 -6.45 0.23 -2.90
C PHE A 53 -5.18 -0.60 -2.77
N VAL A 54 -4.08 0.05 -2.43
CA VAL A 54 -2.79 -0.63 -2.21
C VAL A 54 -2.35 -0.41 -0.77
N ILE A 55 -1.99 -1.49 -0.08
CA ILE A 55 -1.36 -1.42 1.24
C ILE A 55 0.03 -2.00 1.06
N SER A 56 1.05 -1.19 1.26
CA SER A 56 2.42 -1.59 0.96
C SER A 56 3.34 -1.41 2.14
N ASP A 57 4.20 -2.39 2.36
CA ASP A 57 5.33 -2.22 3.26
C ASP A 57 6.29 -1.21 2.67
N TRP A 58 7.11 -0.62 3.52
CA TRP A 58 8.10 0.36 3.09
C TRP A 58 9.36 -0.30 2.55
N ASN A 59 9.89 -1.26 3.29
CA ASN A 59 11.17 -1.90 2.96
C ASN A 59 10.94 -3.25 2.30
N MET A 60 11.29 -3.34 1.03
CA MET A 60 11.15 -4.57 0.26
C MET A 60 12.31 -4.68 -0.71
N PRO A 61 12.70 -5.90 -1.08
CA PRO A 61 13.73 -6.09 -2.09
C PRO A 61 13.22 -5.71 -3.48
N ASN A 62 14.12 -5.53 -4.40
CA ASN A 62 13.87 -5.24 -5.82
C ASN A 62 13.29 -3.85 -6.03
N MET A 63 12.13 -3.57 -5.49
CA MET A 63 11.52 -2.25 -5.55
C MET A 63 10.84 -2.01 -4.21
N ASP A 64 11.29 -1.00 -3.47
CA ASP A 64 10.71 -0.72 -2.16
C ASP A 64 9.40 0.05 -2.29
N GLY A 65 8.76 0.29 -1.13
CA GLY A 65 7.45 0.92 -1.12
C GLY A 65 7.45 2.34 -1.65
N LEU A 66 8.50 3.09 -1.39
CA LEU A 66 8.58 4.47 -1.88
C LEU A 66 8.69 4.50 -3.40
N GLU A 67 9.53 3.64 -3.97
CA GLU A 67 9.65 3.54 -5.42
C GLU A 67 8.36 3.08 -6.05
N LEU A 68 7.69 2.13 -5.42
CA LEU A 68 6.39 1.68 -5.89
C LEU A 68 5.39 2.83 -5.90
N LEU A 69 5.34 3.59 -4.81
CA LEU A 69 4.45 4.74 -4.72
C LEU A 69 4.74 5.76 -5.83
N LYS A 70 6.01 6.09 -6.02
CA LYS A 70 6.38 7.05 -7.06
C LYS A 70 5.97 6.57 -8.45
N THR A 71 6.16 5.28 -8.70
CA THR A 71 5.79 4.70 -9.99
C THR A 71 4.28 4.75 -10.20
N ILE A 72 3.51 4.45 -9.17
CA ILE A 72 2.06 4.53 -9.24
C ILE A 72 1.62 5.96 -9.53
N ARG A 73 2.20 6.94 -8.84
CA ARG A 73 1.82 8.35 -9.04
C ARG A 73 2.21 8.88 -10.41
N ALA A 74 3.25 8.31 -11.01
CA ALA A 74 3.68 8.73 -12.35
C ALA A 74 2.89 8.08 -13.47
N ASP A 75 2.11 7.06 -13.17
CA ASP A 75 1.33 6.34 -14.17
C ASP A 75 -0.05 6.99 -14.31
N GLY A 76 -0.38 7.47 -15.50
CA GLY A 76 -1.63 8.18 -15.72
C GLY A 76 -2.87 7.38 -15.38
N GLY A 77 -2.82 6.06 -15.52
CA GLY A 77 -3.96 5.21 -15.21
C GLY A 77 -4.09 4.86 -13.74
N MET A 78 -3.05 5.12 -12.95
CA MET A 78 -3.03 4.75 -11.53
C MET A 78 -2.71 5.93 -10.62
N ALA A 79 -2.58 7.13 -11.15
CA ALA A 79 -2.06 8.27 -10.39
C ALA A 79 -2.90 8.61 -9.16
N SER A 80 -4.18 8.28 -9.17
CA SER A 80 -5.06 8.57 -8.04
C SER A 80 -5.30 7.34 -7.15
N MET A 81 -4.60 6.25 -7.39
CA MET A 81 -4.76 5.03 -6.59
C MET A 81 -4.45 5.32 -5.12
N PRO A 82 -5.38 5.02 -4.19
CA PRO A 82 -5.09 5.17 -2.77
C PRO A 82 -4.00 4.18 -2.36
N VAL A 83 -2.98 4.69 -1.68
CA VAL A 83 -1.87 3.86 -1.22
C VAL A 83 -1.64 4.16 0.26
N LEU A 84 -1.66 3.12 1.07
CA LEU A 84 -1.34 3.21 2.48
C LEU A 84 0.00 2.54 2.72
N MET A 85 0.95 3.28 3.27
CA MET A 85 2.25 2.74 3.60
C MET A 85 2.24 2.26 5.04
N VAL A 86 2.70 1.04 5.23
CA VAL A 86 2.76 0.42 6.55
C VAL A 86 4.21 0.01 6.80
N THR A 87 4.75 0.39 7.94
CA THR A 87 6.13 0.03 8.26
C THR A 87 6.29 -0.12 9.75
N ALA A 88 7.13 -1.07 10.14
CA ALA A 88 7.49 -1.25 11.53
C ALA A 88 8.45 -0.15 11.99
N GLU A 89 9.14 0.49 11.06
CA GLU A 89 10.07 1.56 11.36
C GLU A 89 9.65 2.82 10.66
N ALA A 90 8.78 3.58 11.29
CA ALA A 90 8.30 4.83 10.73
C ALA A 90 9.33 5.93 11.00
N LYS A 91 10.38 5.96 10.22
CA LYS A 91 11.38 7.00 10.36
C LYS A 91 10.85 8.31 9.79
N LYS A 92 11.20 9.39 10.46
CA LYS A 92 10.71 10.71 10.09
C LYS A 92 11.02 11.04 8.64
N GLU A 93 12.24 10.76 8.19
CA GLU A 93 12.64 11.04 6.81
C GLU A 93 11.78 10.28 5.81
N ASN A 94 11.44 9.04 6.15
CA ASN A 94 10.63 8.21 5.27
C ASN A 94 9.20 8.73 5.18
N ILE A 95 8.67 9.21 6.29
CA ILE A 95 7.32 9.74 6.31
C ILE A 95 7.26 11.00 5.45
N ILE A 96 8.27 11.86 5.58
CA ILE A 96 8.34 13.08 4.79
C ILE A 96 8.47 12.75 3.31
N ALA A 97 9.34 11.80 2.97
CA ALA A 97 9.53 11.40 1.59
C ALA A 97 8.25 10.84 0.97
N ALA A 98 7.51 10.06 1.74
CA ALA A 98 6.25 9.50 1.27
C ALA A 98 5.21 10.59 1.03
N ALA A 99 5.15 11.56 1.93
CA ALA A 99 4.23 12.68 1.77
C ALA A 99 4.55 13.49 0.51
N GLN A 100 5.84 13.72 0.27
CA GLN A 100 6.27 14.46 -0.91
C GLN A 100 6.02 13.68 -2.20
N ALA A 101 6.03 12.36 -2.12
CA ALA A 101 5.77 11.52 -3.28
C ALA A 101 4.27 11.32 -3.53
N GLY A 102 3.42 11.95 -2.71
CA GLY A 102 1.98 11.87 -2.92
C GLY A 102 1.32 10.67 -2.29
N GLN A 103 1.92 10.11 -1.26
CA GLN A 103 1.20 9.14 -0.45
C GLN A 103 -0.01 9.86 0.11
N LEU A 104 -1.09 9.22 0.19
CA LEU A 104 -2.36 9.80 0.57
C LEU A 104 -2.23 11.19 1.14
N ASN A 105 -3.11 12.04 0.76
CA ASN A 105 -3.16 13.38 1.33
C ASN A 105 -3.27 13.34 2.82
N ARG A 106 -3.66 12.22 3.34
CA ARG A 106 -3.78 12.04 4.77
C ARG A 106 -2.98 10.84 5.18
N LEU A 107 -2.13 11.04 6.14
CA LEU A 107 -1.46 9.95 6.80
C LEU A 107 -2.48 9.20 7.65
N PRO A 108 -2.21 7.94 7.92
CA PRO A 108 -3.08 7.19 8.83
C PRO A 108 -3.25 7.94 10.14
N GLN A 109 -4.43 7.93 10.67
CA GLN A 109 -4.72 8.60 11.92
C GLN A 109 -3.77 8.18 13.04
N GLN A 110 -3.41 6.92 13.03
CA GLN A 110 -2.50 6.40 14.03
C GLN A 110 -1.17 7.11 14.00
N LEU A 111 -0.65 7.39 12.82
CA LEU A 111 0.63 8.08 12.71
C LEU A 111 0.53 9.51 13.18
N SER A 112 -0.51 10.22 12.80
CA SER A 112 -0.62 11.61 13.17
C SER A 112 -0.86 11.78 14.67
N LYS A 113 -1.46 10.80 15.32
CA LYS A 113 -1.74 10.90 16.74
C LYS A 113 -0.60 10.49 17.63
N ARG A 114 0.38 9.84 17.06
CA ARG A 114 1.48 9.31 17.86
C ARG A 114 2.55 10.31 18.17
N ASN A 115 2.48 11.41 17.66
CA ASN A 115 3.55 12.40 17.83
C ASN A 115 3.72 12.93 19.19
#